data_ab733f7503c62aa182cf7a146fbaddb8
#
_entry.id   ab733f7503c62aa182cf7a146fbaddb8
#
_cell.length_a   1.000
_cell.length_b   1.000
_cell.length_c   1.000
_cell.angle_alpha   90.00
_cell.angle_beta   90.00
_cell.angle_gamma   90.00
#
_symmetry.space_group_name_H-M   'P 1'
#
loop_
_entity.id
_entity.type
_entity.pdbx_description
1 polymer ?
#
loop_
_entity_poly.entity_id
_entity_poly.type
_entity_poly.pdbx_seq_one_letter_code
_entity_poly.pdbx_strand_id
1 'polypeptide(L)' 'MKLIDKIALILIIIGAINWGLIGFFKFDLVAAIFGQMSALSRIVYALVGISGLWGIKLLLTD' A
#
# COMPACT_ATOMS: atom_id res chain seq x y z
N MET A 1 -8.83 9.00 15.60
CA MET A 1 -8.00 8.82 14.41
C MET A 1 -8.52 9.69 13.28
N LYS A 2 -7.66 10.50 12.70
CA LYS A 2 -8.04 11.41 11.61
C LYS A 2 -8.34 10.63 10.34
N LEU A 3 -9.08 11.26 9.43
CA LEU A 3 -9.40 10.64 8.14
C LEU A 3 -8.13 10.27 7.37
N ILE A 4 -7.14 11.14 7.37
CA ILE A 4 -5.89 10.86 6.67
C ILE A 4 -5.18 9.64 7.26
N ASP A 5 -5.26 9.45 8.58
CA ASP A 5 -4.70 8.27 9.23
C ASP A 5 -5.40 7.00 8.77
N LYS A 6 -6.72 7.05 8.65
CA LYS A 6 -7.49 5.90 8.17
C LYS A 6 -7.15 5.56 6.74
N ILE A 7 -7.04 6.56 5.88
CA ILE A 7 -6.66 6.36 4.48
C ILE A 7 -5.28 5.73 4.39
N ALA A 8 -4.32 6.26 5.15
CA ALA A 8 -2.97 5.71 5.17
C ALA A 8 -2.95 4.25 5.62
N LEU A 9 -3.70 3.93 6.67
CA LEU A 9 -3.77 2.56 7.16
C LEU A 9 -4.42 1.61 6.15
N ILE A 10 -5.45 2.06 5.45
CA ILE A 10 -6.08 1.26 4.40
C ILE A 10 -5.06 0.95 3.30
N LEU A 11 -4.30 1.94 2.87
CA LEU A 11 -3.29 1.75 1.83
C LEU A 11 -2.17 0.83 2.31
N ILE A 12 -1.77 0.95 3.56
CA ILE A 12 -0.77 0.06 4.16
C ILE A 12 -1.27 -1.39 4.15
N ILE A 13 -2.52 -1.59 4.53
CA ILE A 13 -3.12 -2.92 4.57
C ILE A 13 -3.18 -3.51 3.17
N ILE A 14 -3.62 -2.74 2.19
CA ILE A 14 -3.65 -3.19 0.80
C ILE A 14 -2.26 -3.58 0.34
N GLY A 15 -1.26 -2.74 0.61
CA GLY A 15 0.12 -3.03 0.25
C GLY A 15 0.67 -4.28 0.93
N ALA A 16 0.37 -4.44 2.22
CA ALA A 16 0.83 -5.61 2.97
C ALA A 16 0.20 -6.90 2.41
N ILE A 17 -1.09 -6.87 2.11
CA ILE A 17 -1.78 -8.02 1.51
C ILE A 17 -1.17 -8.31 0.13
N ASN A 18 -0.94 -7.29 -0.67
CA ASN A 18 -0.36 -7.44 -2.00
C ASN A 18 1.03 -8.08 -1.93
N TRP A 19 1.87 -7.62 -1.02
CA TRP A 19 3.20 -8.20 -0.85
C TRP A 19 3.15 -9.63 -0.33
N GLY A 20 2.18 -9.93 0.54
CA GLY A 20 1.95 -11.29 0.99
C GLY A 20 1.58 -12.20 -0.18
N LEU A 21 0.70 -11.73 -1.06
CA LEU A 21 0.30 -12.49 -2.25
C LEU A 21 1.49 -12.72 -3.18
N ILE A 22 2.34 -11.71 -3.38
CA ILE A 22 3.53 -11.85 -4.19
C ILE A 22 4.45 -12.92 -3.60
N GLY A 23 4.66 -12.86 -2.28
CA GLY A 23 5.55 -13.79 -1.59
C GLY A 23 5.08 -15.23 -1.64
N PHE A 24 3.77 -15.46 -1.49
CA PHE A 24 3.21 -16.82 -1.45
C PHE A 24 2.87 -17.37 -2.82
N PHE A 25 2.34 -16.53 -3.70
CA PHE A 25 1.74 -16.98 -4.96
C PHE A 25 2.32 -16.30 -6.20
N LYS A 26 3.26 -15.39 -6.03
CA LYS A 26 3.80 -14.57 -7.11
C LYS A 26 2.71 -13.77 -7.84
N PHE A 27 1.65 -13.42 -7.13
CA PHE A 27 0.50 -12.70 -7.67
C PHE A 27 0.50 -11.27 -7.15
N ASP A 28 0.63 -10.30 -8.06
CA ASP A 28 0.58 -8.87 -7.73
C ASP A 28 -0.84 -8.38 -7.99
N LEU A 29 -1.61 -8.21 -6.92
CA LEU A 29 -3.00 -7.78 -6.99
C LEU A 29 -3.12 -6.40 -7.65
N VAL A 30 -2.26 -5.46 -7.27
CA VAL A 30 -2.29 -4.11 -7.82
C VAL A 30 -2.01 -4.14 -9.32
N ALA A 31 -0.98 -4.89 -9.74
CA ALA A 31 -0.66 -5.02 -11.15
C ALA A 31 -1.77 -5.73 -11.93
N ALA A 32 -2.43 -6.71 -11.30
CA ALA A 32 -3.54 -7.42 -11.93
C ALA A 32 -4.73 -6.49 -12.21
N ILE A 33 -4.99 -5.54 -11.30
CA ILE A 33 -6.11 -4.61 -11.45
C ILE A 33 -5.74 -3.47 -12.41
N PHE A 34 -4.56 -2.88 -12.27
CA PHE A 34 -4.18 -1.66 -12.98
C PHE A 34 -3.22 -1.88 -14.14
N GLY A 35 -2.80 -3.10 -14.36
CA GLY A 35 -1.79 -3.40 -15.37
C GLY A 35 -0.38 -3.32 -14.82
N GLN A 36 0.46 -4.22 -15.27
CA GLN A 36 1.83 -4.32 -14.78
C GLN A 36 2.65 -3.14 -15.29
N MET A 37 3.32 -2.44 -14.39
CA MET A 37 4.18 -1.30 -14.70
C MET A 37 3.46 -0.13 -15.37
N SER A 38 2.13 -0.09 -15.26
CA SER A 38 1.36 1.04 -15.76
C SER A 38 1.56 2.28 -14.88
N ALA A 39 1.22 3.47 -15.41
CA ALA A 39 1.28 4.70 -14.63
C ALA A 39 0.37 4.63 -13.40
N LEU A 40 -0.81 4.03 -13.54
CA LEU A 40 -1.73 3.87 -12.42
C LEU A 40 -1.14 2.98 -11.33
N SER A 41 -0.52 1.87 -11.72
CA SER A 41 0.11 0.95 -10.79
C SER A 41 1.24 1.66 -10.02
N ARG A 42 2.05 2.44 -10.71
CA ARG A 42 3.14 3.18 -10.09
C ARG A 42 2.64 4.23 -9.11
N ILE A 43 1.54 4.90 -9.44
CA ILE A 43 0.91 5.88 -8.54
C ILE A 43 0.44 5.17 -7.26
N VAL A 44 -0.21 4.02 -7.39
CA VAL A 44 -0.68 3.25 -6.25
C VAL A 44 0.49 2.83 -5.36
N TYR A 45 1.56 2.32 -5.96
CA TYR A 45 2.74 1.92 -5.19
C TYR A 45 3.39 3.11 -4.47
N ALA A 46 3.44 4.27 -5.13
CA ALA A 46 3.97 5.48 -4.51
C ALA A 46 3.11 5.90 -3.31
N LEU A 47 1.80 5.85 -3.44
CA LEU A 47 0.87 6.18 -2.35
C LEU A 47 1.03 5.20 -1.18
N VAL A 48 1.19 3.92 -1.48
CA VAL A 48 1.41 2.91 -0.45
C VAL A 48 2.73 3.17 0.28
N GLY A 49 3.78 3.51 -0.46
CA GLY A 49 5.09 3.83 0.13
C GLY A 49 5.02 5.04 1.05
N ILE A 50 4.36 6.11 0.62
CA ILE A 50 4.16 7.30 1.43
C ILE A 50 3.34 6.96 2.68
N SER A 51 2.30 6.14 2.51
CA SER A 51 1.47 5.68 3.62
C SER A 51 2.28 4.87 4.63
N GLY A 52 3.24 4.09 4.15
CA GLY A 52 4.14 3.34 5.02
C GLY A 52 4.96 4.27 5.92
N LEU A 53 5.47 5.37 5.37
CA LEU A 53 6.16 6.38 6.16
C LEU A 53 5.23 7.00 7.21
N TRP A 54 3.99 7.28 6.81
CA TRP A 54 2.98 7.77 7.74
C TRP A 54 2.69 6.76 8.85
N GLY A 55 2.68 5.47 8.50
CA GLY A 55 2.49 4.41 9.48
C GLY A 55 3.59 4.39 10.53
N ILE A 56 4.83 4.66 10.14
CA ILE A 56 5.94 4.76 11.10
C ILE A 56 5.67 5.89 12.08
N LYS A 57 5.22 7.05 11.58
CA LYS A 57 4.87 8.17 12.43
C LYS A 57 3.79 7.76 13.45
N LEU A 58 2.75 7.08 12.99
CA LEU A 58 1.67 6.63 13.87
C LEU A 58 2.18 5.68 14.95
N LEU A 59 3.07 4.78 14.57
CA LEU A 59 3.66 3.84 15.51
C LEU A 59 4.45 4.54 16.61
N LEU A 60 5.17 5.59 16.25
CA LEU A 60 6.06 6.28 17.19
C LEU A 60 5.35 7.30 18.07
N THR A 61 4.23 7.86 17.61
CA THR A 61 3.58 8.98 18.29
C THR A 61 2.28 8.62 18.98
N ASP A 62 1.81 7.42 18.84
CA ASP A 62 0.53 7.02 19.46
C ASP A 62 0.73 6.23 20.74
#